data_bb5c41ef5ff053e0701c2738dc38178a
#
_entry.id   bb5c41ef5ff053e0701c2738dc38178a
#
_cell.length_a   1.000
_cell.length_b   1.000
_cell.length_c   1.000
_cell.angle_alpha   90.00
_cell.angle_beta   90.00
_cell.angle_gamma   90.00
#
_symmetry.space_group_name_H-M   'P 1'
#
loop_
_entity.id
_entity.type
_entity.pdbx_description
1 polymer ?
#
loop_
_entity_poly.entity_id
_entity_poly.type
_entity_poly.pdbx_seq_one_letter_code
_entity_poly.pdbx_strand_id
1 'polypeptide(L)'
;MGWTALSELVPLYPLYALLLLDTGLSAAEISLLFAAWSVTALLTEVPAGALADRWSRRGALAAGGVLEAAAFVVWTVAPQSTGFLAGFVVWGVASSLVSGTVEALVYDGLAEVGAEGAFARVNGAMTSAELLVQIPTAAAAGVLYALGGYALVGWASAAVCLTWAALALRFPEPPRERDGATLLATLRCGVAEVVRVPALRLTVLAVALVGGIDAVEEYFPVLAGDRGVPTVAVPAAVLGITLAGALGAALGDRADRLPDRVLPVPLLLSGVLLGAAAAVPGPPALALVAASYALYLAVLVVAEARLQERIDSARRATVTSVAGLGTELAALLVFAAWALGGAVGAAVLVLAVVPVVAVGLRRPPVS
;
A
#
# COMPACT_ATOMS: atom_id res chain seq x y z
N MET A 1 13.84 -1.13 12.56
CA MET A 1 12.69 -0.94 13.45
C MET A 1 12.47 0.52 13.83
N GLY A 2 13.38 1.22 14.52
CA GLY A 2 13.14 2.63 14.88
C GLY A 2 13.02 3.56 13.68
N TRP A 3 13.75 3.30 12.61
CA TRP A 3 13.66 4.05 11.38
C TRP A 3 12.34 3.77 10.64
N THR A 4 11.94 2.51 10.49
CA THR A 4 10.66 2.10 9.84
C THR A 4 9.45 2.62 10.61
N ALA A 5 9.48 2.58 11.95
CA ALA A 5 8.44 3.24 12.74
C ALA A 5 8.41 4.77 12.54
N LEU A 6 9.57 5.41 12.39
CA LEU A 6 9.63 6.85 12.19
C LEU A 6 9.17 7.25 10.78
N SER A 7 9.47 6.45 9.73
CA SER A 7 9.00 6.74 8.37
C SER A 7 7.48 6.65 8.23
N GLU A 8 6.82 5.83 9.06
CA GLU A 8 5.36 5.73 9.12
C GLU A 8 4.70 6.68 10.13
N LEU A 9 5.50 7.40 10.95
CA LEU A 9 4.99 8.37 11.91
C LEU A 9 4.68 9.73 11.25
N VAL A 10 3.98 9.71 10.13
CA VAL A 10 3.63 10.90 9.34
C VAL A 10 2.18 11.30 9.61
N PRO A 11 1.92 12.37 10.38
CA PRO A 11 0.54 12.74 10.78
C PRO A 11 -0.38 13.10 9.62
N LEU A 12 0.16 13.41 8.45
CA LEU A 12 -0.65 13.75 7.27
C LEU A 12 -1.28 12.52 6.60
N TYR A 13 -0.71 11.31 6.74
CA TYR A 13 -1.22 10.09 6.10
C TYR A 13 -2.72 9.84 6.33
N PRO A 14 -3.25 9.85 7.56
CA PRO A 14 -4.67 9.65 7.75
C PRO A 14 -5.55 10.86 7.41
N LEU A 15 -5.00 11.96 6.88
CA LEU A 15 -5.71 13.21 6.65
C LEU A 15 -5.57 13.77 5.23
N TYR A 16 -4.57 13.36 4.45
CA TYR A 16 -4.29 14.03 3.16
C TYR A 16 -5.45 13.91 2.15
N ALA A 17 -6.11 12.74 2.09
CA ALA A 17 -7.24 12.57 1.19
C ALA A 17 -8.44 13.47 1.58
N LEU A 18 -8.62 13.70 2.88
CA LEU A 18 -9.61 14.65 3.38
C LEU A 18 -9.20 16.11 3.11
N LEU A 19 -7.91 16.44 3.20
CA LEU A 19 -7.40 17.75 2.78
C LEU A 19 -7.76 18.05 1.33
N LEU A 20 -7.62 17.06 0.43
CA LEU A 20 -8.00 17.22 -0.98
C LEU A 20 -9.50 17.50 -1.12
N LEU A 21 -10.33 16.75 -0.40
CA LEU A 21 -11.79 16.94 -0.40
C LEU A 21 -12.19 18.31 0.15
N ASP A 22 -11.62 18.72 1.28
CA ASP A 22 -11.91 19.99 1.97
C ASP A 22 -11.47 21.22 1.15
N THR A 23 -10.51 21.04 0.25
CA THR A 23 -10.12 22.11 -0.73
C THR A 23 -11.04 22.16 -1.96
N GLY A 24 -12.08 21.32 -2.00
CA GLY A 24 -13.13 21.34 -3.02
C GLY A 24 -12.85 20.48 -4.24
N LEU A 25 -11.86 19.57 -4.20
CA LEU A 25 -11.62 18.63 -5.29
C LEU A 25 -12.74 17.58 -5.33
N SER A 26 -13.18 17.26 -6.54
CA SER A 26 -14.13 16.18 -6.78
C SER A 26 -13.47 14.81 -6.57
N ALA A 27 -14.28 13.78 -6.35
CA ALA A 27 -13.81 12.39 -6.25
C ALA A 27 -12.99 11.95 -7.48
N ALA A 28 -13.33 12.45 -8.67
CA ALA A 28 -12.58 12.16 -9.90
C ALA A 28 -11.20 12.83 -9.91
N GLU A 29 -11.09 14.08 -9.46
CA GLU A 29 -9.79 14.78 -9.35
C GLU A 29 -8.89 14.12 -8.31
N ILE A 30 -9.44 13.74 -7.15
CA ILE A 30 -8.71 13.00 -6.12
C ILE A 30 -8.18 11.67 -6.68
N SER A 31 -9.03 10.92 -7.36
CA SER A 31 -8.63 9.65 -8.00
C SER A 31 -7.56 9.84 -9.08
N LEU A 32 -7.62 10.94 -9.86
CA LEU A 32 -6.58 11.28 -10.83
C LEU A 32 -5.23 11.59 -10.15
N LEU A 33 -5.25 12.25 -9.00
CA LEU A 33 -4.04 12.53 -8.22
C LEU A 33 -3.41 11.24 -7.70
N PHE A 34 -4.20 10.30 -7.16
CA PHE A 34 -3.72 8.98 -6.73
C PHE A 34 -3.19 8.17 -7.92
N ALA A 35 -3.87 8.20 -9.06
CA ALA A 35 -3.38 7.57 -10.27
C ALA A 35 -2.06 8.20 -10.75
N ALA A 36 -1.90 9.52 -10.67
CA ALA A 36 -0.65 10.19 -11.02
C ALA A 36 0.50 9.78 -10.09
N TRP A 37 0.25 9.65 -8.78
CA TRP A 37 1.21 9.13 -7.82
C TRP A 37 1.63 7.69 -8.15
N SER A 38 0.68 6.77 -8.30
CA SER A 38 0.92 5.36 -8.61
C SER A 38 1.65 5.20 -9.95
N VAL A 39 1.22 5.89 -11.01
CA VAL A 39 1.90 5.86 -12.32
C VAL A 39 3.32 6.42 -12.22
N THR A 40 3.53 7.48 -11.45
CA THR A 40 4.88 8.04 -11.27
C THR A 40 5.77 7.06 -10.53
N ALA A 41 5.30 6.45 -9.44
CA ALA A 41 6.02 5.42 -8.70
C ALA A 41 6.39 4.26 -9.62
N LEU A 42 5.43 3.75 -10.38
CA LEU A 42 5.64 2.65 -11.33
C LEU A 42 6.69 2.97 -12.40
N LEU A 43 6.66 4.17 -12.98
CA LEU A 43 7.61 4.58 -14.02
C LEU A 43 9.02 4.82 -13.48
N THR A 44 9.11 5.25 -12.22
CA THR A 44 10.40 5.58 -11.58
C THR A 44 10.98 4.42 -10.78
N GLU A 45 10.27 3.34 -10.53
CA GLU A 45 10.72 2.16 -9.76
C GLU A 45 12.04 1.60 -10.30
N VAL A 46 12.12 1.31 -11.60
CA VAL A 46 13.32 0.76 -12.22
C VAL A 46 14.52 1.72 -12.17
N PRO A 47 14.39 2.99 -12.60
CA PRO A 47 15.51 3.94 -12.50
C PRO A 47 15.90 4.27 -11.07
N ALA A 48 14.96 4.33 -10.13
CA ALA A 48 15.24 4.58 -8.71
C ALA A 48 16.02 3.42 -8.07
N GLY A 49 15.60 2.17 -8.29
CA GLY A 49 16.34 1.00 -7.83
C GLY A 49 17.75 0.93 -8.41
N ALA A 50 17.91 1.18 -9.72
CA ALA A 50 19.22 1.24 -10.35
C ALA A 50 20.11 2.37 -9.80
N LEU A 51 19.51 3.51 -9.44
CA LEU A 51 20.21 4.62 -8.80
C LEU A 51 20.66 4.24 -7.38
N ALA A 52 19.76 3.66 -6.57
CA ALA A 52 20.06 3.20 -5.22
C ALA A 52 21.22 2.18 -5.20
N ASP A 53 21.22 1.25 -6.15
CA ASP A 53 22.25 0.22 -6.24
C ASP A 53 23.60 0.76 -6.76
N ARG A 54 23.61 1.76 -7.64
CA ARG A 54 24.84 2.33 -8.19
C ARG A 54 25.46 3.40 -7.32
N TRP A 55 24.64 4.17 -6.65
CA TRP A 55 25.08 5.34 -5.86
C TRP A 55 25.18 4.97 -4.38
N SER A 56 24.05 4.85 -3.67
CA SER A 56 24.00 4.58 -2.22
C SER A 56 22.57 4.29 -1.81
N ARG A 57 22.33 3.14 -1.16
CA ARG A 57 20.99 2.82 -0.64
C ARG A 57 20.58 3.77 0.48
N ARG A 58 21.48 4.06 1.43
CA ARG A 58 21.19 5.09 2.46
C ARG A 58 20.97 6.46 1.87
N GLY A 59 21.70 6.80 0.78
CA GLY A 59 21.52 8.04 0.04
C GLY A 59 20.17 8.09 -0.67
N ALA A 60 19.70 6.97 -1.26
CA ALA A 60 18.38 6.85 -1.87
C ALA A 60 17.26 7.01 -0.82
N LEU A 61 17.38 6.35 0.34
CA LEU A 61 16.45 6.54 1.45
C LEU A 61 16.41 8.00 1.91
N ALA A 62 17.55 8.62 2.12
CA ALA A 62 17.61 10.02 2.52
C ALA A 62 17.00 10.97 1.47
N ALA A 63 17.27 10.73 0.18
CA ALA A 63 16.66 11.49 -0.91
C ALA A 63 15.15 11.30 -0.96
N GLY A 64 14.65 10.06 -0.77
CA GLY A 64 13.23 9.77 -0.64
C GLY A 64 12.57 10.62 0.43
N GLY A 65 13.12 10.66 1.64
CA GLY A 65 12.56 11.46 2.73
C GLY A 65 12.59 12.96 2.50
N VAL A 66 13.64 13.47 1.83
CA VAL A 66 13.69 14.89 1.46
C VAL A 66 12.63 15.22 0.39
N LEU A 67 12.43 14.33 -0.60
CA LEU A 67 11.41 14.53 -1.62
C LEU A 67 10.00 14.43 -1.03
N GLU A 68 9.76 13.50 -0.14
CA GLU A 68 8.47 13.38 0.54
C GLU A 68 8.17 14.60 1.42
N ALA A 69 9.16 15.09 2.17
CA ALA A 69 9.04 16.34 2.90
C ALA A 69 8.72 17.51 1.96
N ALA A 70 9.36 17.58 0.80
CA ALA A 70 9.10 18.61 -0.20
C ALA A 70 7.66 18.52 -0.75
N ALA A 71 7.13 17.32 -0.97
CA ALA A 71 5.74 17.09 -1.38
C ALA A 71 4.76 17.67 -0.35
N PHE A 72 4.95 17.36 0.94
CA PHE A 72 4.09 17.87 2.02
C PHE A 72 4.23 19.38 2.24
N VAL A 73 5.43 19.94 2.06
CA VAL A 73 5.61 21.39 2.05
C VAL A 73 4.82 22.01 0.91
N VAL A 74 4.89 21.47 -0.31
CA VAL A 74 4.12 21.96 -1.46
C VAL A 74 2.63 21.93 -1.17
N TRP A 75 2.10 20.84 -0.61
CA TRP A 75 0.68 20.74 -0.26
C TRP A 75 0.26 21.73 0.84
N THR A 76 1.19 22.03 1.77
CA THR A 76 0.91 22.97 2.87
C THR A 76 0.90 24.43 2.41
N VAL A 77 1.80 24.81 1.48
CA VAL A 77 1.94 26.22 1.04
C VAL A 77 1.10 26.53 -0.20
N ALA A 78 0.76 25.54 -1.00
CA ALA A 78 -0.02 25.65 -2.23
C ALA A 78 -1.15 24.59 -2.29
N PRO A 79 -2.13 24.64 -1.39
CA PRO A 79 -3.23 23.66 -1.33
C PRO A 79 -4.24 23.88 -2.46
N GLN A 80 -3.83 23.59 -3.68
CA GLN A 80 -4.63 23.70 -4.90
C GLN A 80 -4.27 22.56 -5.85
N SER A 81 -5.11 22.28 -6.85
CA SER A 81 -4.99 21.11 -7.74
C SER A 81 -3.59 20.96 -8.34
N THR A 82 -2.96 22.05 -8.78
CA THR A 82 -1.59 22.02 -9.34
C THR A 82 -0.52 21.70 -8.30
N GLY A 83 -0.66 22.26 -7.08
CA GLY A 83 0.24 21.96 -5.97
C GLY A 83 0.10 20.50 -5.51
N PHE A 84 -1.13 19.99 -5.43
CA PHE A 84 -1.37 18.58 -5.11
C PHE A 84 -0.79 17.67 -6.17
N LEU A 85 -1.00 17.94 -7.46
CA LEU A 85 -0.41 17.15 -8.55
C LEU A 85 1.13 17.14 -8.47
N ALA A 86 1.74 18.32 -8.30
CA ALA A 86 3.19 18.42 -8.18
C ALA A 86 3.71 17.60 -6.98
N GLY A 87 3.05 17.70 -5.82
CA GLY A 87 3.41 16.94 -4.64
C GLY A 87 3.24 15.43 -4.83
N PHE A 88 2.14 14.96 -5.45
CA PHE A 88 1.95 13.54 -5.74
C PHE A 88 3.00 12.98 -6.72
N VAL A 89 3.38 13.73 -7.74
CA VAL A 89 4.48 13.33 -8.63
C VAL A 89 5.81 13.24 -7.85
N VAL A 90 6.12 14.22 -7.02
CA VAL A 90 7.33 14.21 -6.19
C VAL A 90 7.29 13.05 -5.18
N TRP A 91 6.14 12.80 -4.56
CA TRP A 91 5.98 11.68 -3.63
C TRP A 91 6.08 10.33 -4.34
N GLY A 92 5.55 10.18 -5.56
CA GLY A 92 5.72 8.97 -6.36
C GLY A 92 7.19 8.64 -6.63
N VAL A 93 8.01 9.64 -6.95
CA VAL A 93 9.46 9.47 -7.07
C VAL A 93 10.11 9.09 -5.73
N ALA A 94 9.68 9.74 -4.63
CA ALA A 94 10.16 9.43 -3.29
C ALA A 94 9.88 7.97 -2.91
N SER A 95 8.65 7.51 -3.15
CA SER A 95 8.22 6.12 -2.88
C SER A 95 9.08 5.11 -3.60
N SER A 96 9.40 5.35 -4.88
CA SER A 96 10.29 4.46 -5.67
C SER A 96 11.72 4.38 -5.14
N LEU A 97 12.24 5.46 -4.53
CA LEU A 97 13.58 5.46 -3.94
C LEU A 97 13.64 4.67 -2.62
N VAL A 98 12.52 4.59 -1.92
CA VAL A 98 12.40 3.88 -0.63
C VAL A 98 12.04 2.42 -0.85
N SER A 99 11.12 2.13 -1.81
CA SER A 99 10.64 0.79 -2.13
C SER A 99 11.77 -0.20 -2.35
N GLY A 100 11.75 -1.33 -1.63
CA GLY A 100 12.77 -2.38 -1.69
C GLY A 100 14.16 -2.00 -1.18
N THR A 101 14.45 -0.71 -1.02
CA THR A 101 15.79 -0.22 -0.63
C THR A 101 16.11 -0.52 0.82
N VAL A 102 15.13 -0.39 1.71
CA VAL A 102 15.32 -0.65 3.14
C VAL A 102 15.51 -2.14 3.42
N GLU A 103 14.72 -3.01 2.78
CA GLU A 103 14.83 -4.46 2.89
C GLU A 103 16.18 -4.94 2.38
N ALA A 104 16.60 -4.43 1.22
CA ALA A 104 17.90 -4.76 0.65
C ALA A 104 19.06 -4.31 1.54
N LEU A 105 18.98 -3.11 2.14
CA LEU A 105 19.99 -2.60 3.06
C LEU A 105 20.06 -3.45 4.34
N VAL A 106 18.92 -3.86 4.88
CA VAL A 106 18.84 -4.74 6.06
C VAL A 106 19.40 -6.14 5.75
N TYR A 107 19.05 -6.70 4.58
CA TYR A 107 19.55 -8.00 4.15
C TYR A 107 21.07 -8.00 4.02
N ASP A 108 21.63 -7.01 3.30
CA ASP A 108 23.08 -6.89 3.11
C ASP A 108 23.81 -6.67 4.43
N GLY A 109 23.26 -5.85 5.33
CA GLY A 109 23.84 -5.64 6.66
C GLY A 109 23.84 -6.90 7.54
N LEU A 110 22.82 -7.76 7.42
CA LEU A 110 22.78 -9.06 8.09
C LEU A 110 23.76 -10.04 7.46
N ALA A 111 23.90 -10.04 6.14
CA ALA A 111 24.84 -10.88 5.42
C ALA A 111 26.29 -10.55 5.79
N GLU A 112 26.64 -9.28 5.94
CA GLU A 112 27.99 -8.85 6.35
C GLU A 112 28.43 -9.45 7.70
N VAL A 113 27.49 -9.73 8.60
CA VAL A 113 27.75 -10.32 9.92
C VAL A 113 27.40 -11.82 9.98
N GLY A 114 27.09 -12.45 8.82
CA GLY A 114 26.76 -13.89 8.75
C GLY A 114 25.44 -14.24 9.43
N ALA A 115 24.46 -13.33 9.41
CA ALA A 115 23.17 -13.47 10.09
C ALA A 115 21.97 -13.40 9.11
N GLU A 116 22.13 -13.79 7.84
CA GLU A 116 21.09 -13.76 6.81
C GLU A 116 19.83 -14.52 7.21
N GLY A 117 20.00 -15.62 7.95
CA GLY A 117 18.88 -16.41 8.47
C GLY A 117 17.97 -15.66 9.46
N ALA A 118 18.41 -14.48 9.97
CA ALA A 118 17.58 -13.63 10.82
C ALA A 118 16.69 -12.66 10.02
N PHE A 119 16.87 -12.54 8.68
CA PHE A 119 16.17 -11.56 7.86
C PHE A 119 14.65 -11.62 8.02
N ALA A 120 14.04 -12.81 7.91
CA ALA A 120 12.58 -12.95 8.03
C ALA A 120 12.06 -12.45 9.40
N ARG A 121 12.80 -12.71 10.48
CA ARG A 121 12.43 -12.22 11.82
C ARG A 121 12.57 -10.71 11.95
N VAL A 122 13.65 -10.13 11.39
CA VAL A 122 13.88 -8.68 11.40
C VAL A 122 12.84 -7.98 10.56
N ASN A 123 12.57 -8.46 9.35
CA ASN A 123 11.56 -7.91 8.46
C ASN A 123 10.16 -7.96 9.09
N GLY A 124 9.76 -9.11 9.66
CA GLY A 124 8.49 -9.23 10.37
C GLY A 124 8.35 -8.26 11.55
N ALA A 125 9.45 -7.99 12.25
CA ALA A 125 9.46 -7.00 13.34
C ALA A 125 9.44 -5.55 12.80
N MET A 126 9.98 -5.28 11.62
CA MET A 126 9.83 -3.99 10.93
C MET A 126 8.38 -3.75 10.56
N THR A 127 7.72 -4.68 9.88
CA THR A 127 6.29 -4.60 9.54
C THR A 127 5.40 -4.44 10.79
N SER A 128 5.74 -5.16 11.88
CA SER A 128 5.00 -4.98 13.14
C SER A 128 5.18 -3.57 13.71
N ALA A 129 6.37 -2.98 13.59
CA ALA A 129 6.62 -1.61 14.04
C ALA A 129 5.85 -0.58 13.21
N GLU A 130 5.75 -0.78 11.89
CA GLU A 130 4.95 0.04 10.96
C GLU A 130 3.45 0.01 11.32
N LEU A 131 2.91 -1.16 11.63
CA LEU A 131 1.52 -1.29 12.07
C LEU A 131 1.27 -0.64 13.44
N LEU A 132 2.16 -0.86 14.41
CA LEU A 132 1.98 -0.33 15.76
C LEU A 132 2.10 1.19 15.82
N VAL A 133 2.94 1.79 14.99
CA VAL A 133 3.12 3.24 14.95
C VAL A 133 1.92 3.98 14.39
N GLN A 134 1.03 3.32 13.66
CA GLN A 134 -0.22 3.94 13.20
C GLN A 134 -1.09 4.45 14.35
N ILE A 135 -1.00 3.83 15.55
CA ILE A 135 -1.73 4.28 16.73
C ILE A 135 -1.27 5.69 17.18
N PRO A 136 0.01 5.92 17.52
CA PRO A 136 0.48 7.26 17.85
C PRO A 136 0.39 8.23 16.67
N THR A 137 0.51 7.77 15.42
CA THR A 137 0.34 8.60 14.22
C THR A 137 -1.08 9.17 14.15
N ALA A 138 -2.10 8.34 14.32
CA ALA A 138 -3.49 8.78 14.32
C ALA A 138 -3.79 9.74 15.47
N ALA A 139 -3.24 9.47 16.67
CA ALA A 139 -3.37 10.37 17.81
C ALA A 139 -2.69 11.74 17.56
N ALA A 140 -1.46 11.72 17.04
CA ALA A 140 -0.72 12.93 16.68
C ALA A 140 -1.45 13.74 15.61
N ALA A 141 -1.97 13.08 14.56
CA ALA A 141 -2.74 13.72 13.50
C ALA A 141 -3.96 14.49 14.06
N GLY A 142 -4.76 13.85 14.89
CA GLY A 142 -5.92 14.48 15.51
C GLY A 142 -5.57 15.65 16.41
N VAL A 143 -4.53 15.51 17.26
CA VAL A 143 -4.07 16.59 18.16
C VAL A 143 -3.49 17.76 17.37
N LEU A 144 -2.61 17.50 16.41
CA LEU A 144 -2.00 18.55 15.59
C LEU A 144 -3.06 19.28 14.77
N TYR A 145 -4.03 18.54 14.22
CA TYR A 145 -5.13 19.16 13.50
C TYR A 145 -5.98 20.06 14.42
N ALA A 146 -6.30 19.62 15.62
CA ALA A 146 -7.05 20.43 16.59
C ALA A 146 -6.31 21.72 16.99
N LEU A 147 -4.98 21.71 17.02
CA LEU A 147 -4.14 22.84 17.42
C LEU A 147 -3.87 23.84 16.30
N GLY A 148 -3.75 23.39 15.05
CA GLY A 148 -3.33 24.26 13.95
C GLY A 148 -3.78 23.83 12.55
N GLY A 149 -4.81 22.97 12.48
CA GLY A 149 -5.37 22.51 11.21
C GLY A 149 -4.37 21.77 10.31
N TYR A 150 -4.69 21.70 9.04
CA TYR A 150 -3.83 21.03 8.04
C TYR A 150 -2.44 21.63 7.93
N ALA A 151 -2.29 22.95 8.17
CA ALA A 151 -0.97 23.60 8.10
C ALA A 151 -0.01 23.03 9.14
N LEU A 152 -0.42 22.89 10.41
CA LEU A 152 0.43 22.33 11.45
C LEU A 152 0.73 20.85 11.18
N VAL A 153 -0.26 20.08 10.73
CA VAL A 153 -0.09 18.67 10.35
C VAL A 153 0.93 18.55 9.21
N GLY A 154 0.82 19.37 8.17
CA GLY A 154 1.75 19.34 7.02
C GLY A 154 3.18 19.67 7.41
N TRP A 155 3.39 20.74 8.19
CA TRP A 155 4.74 21.12 8.66
C TRP A 155 5.33 20.04 9.59
N ALA A 156 4.53 19.46 10.49
CA ALA A 156 4.98 18.38 11.36
C ALA A 156 5.38 17.13 10.55
N SER A 157 4.59 16.79 9.54
CA SER A 157 4.89 15.67 8.63
C SER A 157 6.19 15.88 7.85
N ALA A 158 6.39 17.06 7.29
CA ALA A 158 7.65 17.41 6.63
C ALA A 158 8.85 17.31 7.58
N ALA A 159 8.69 17.74 8.84
CA ALA A 159 9.76 17.63 9.85
C ALA A 159 10.08 16.17 10.20
N VAL A 160 9.06 15.30 10.29
CA VAL A 160 9.24 13.84 10.48
C VAL A 160 10.00 13.25 9.29
N CYS A 161 9.60 13.58 8.05
CA CYS A 161 10.26 13.09 6.84
C CYS A 161 11.74 13.51 6.80
N LEU A 162 12.06 14.75 7.12
CA LEU A 162 13.45 15.20 7.21
C LEU A 162 14.22 14.50 8.33
N THR A 163 13.56 14.15 9.42
CA THR A 163 14.19 13.46 10.55
C THR A 163 14.57 12.02 10.18
N TRP A 164 13.66 11.26 9.54
CA TRP A 164 14.00 9.91 9.11
C TRP A 164 14.98 9.91 7.92
N ALA A 165 14.93 10.93 7.04
CA ALA A 165 15.92 11.12 6.00
C ALA A 165 17.34 11.32 6.58
N ALA A 166 17.46 12.17 7.58
CA ALA A 166 18.72 12.38 8.29
C ALA A 166 19.21 11.13 9.04
N LEU A 167 18.27 10.34 9.61
CA LEU A 167 18.58 9.09 10.26
C LEU A 167 19.07 8.03 9.27
N ALA A 168 18.51 7.97 8.06
CA ALA A 168 18.94 7.05 7.00
C ALA A 168 20.42 7.21 6.65
N LEU A 169 20.96 8.42 6.68
CA LEU A 169 22.38 8.71 6.41
C LEU A 169 23.33 8.07 7.45
N ARG A 170 22.82 7.64 8.61
CA ARG A 170 23.62 6.98 9.65
C ARG A 170 23.69 5.46 9.47
N PHE A 171 22.96 4.90 8.51
CA PHE A 171 23.02 3.46 8.26
C PHE A 171 24.40 3.05 7.72
N PRO A 172 24.95 1.93 8.20
CA PRO A 172 26.11 1.33 7.57
C PRO A 172 25.75 0.92 6.14
N GLU A 173 26.70 1.03 5.23
CA GLU A 173 26.52 0.63 3.84
C GLU A 173 27.58 -0.41 3.50
N PRO A 174 27.24 -1.71 3.53
CA PRO A 174 28.18 -2.79 3.25
C PRO A 174 28.72 -2.70 1.81
N PRO A 175 29.97 -3.17 1.56
CA PRO A 175 30.50 -3.33 0.21
C PRO A 175 29.60 -4.26 -0.62
N ARG A 176 29.36 -3.93 -1.89
CA ARG A 176 28.44 -4.70 -2.76
C ARG A 176 29.20 -5.37 -3.89
N GLU A 177 28.84 -6.62 -4.18
CA GLU A 177 29.09 -7.24 -5.46
C GLU A 177 28.00 -6.72 -6.45
N ARG A 178 28.48 -6.21 -7.60
CA ARG A 178 27.57 -5.70 -8.63
C ARG A 178 27.03 -6.89 -9.43
N ASP A 179 25.80 -7.31 -9.15
CA ASP A 179 25.11 -8.26 -10.00
C ASP A 179 24.72 -7.60 -11.33
N GLY A 180 25.16 -8.22 -12.43
CA GLY A 180 24.94 -7.69 -13.78
C GLY A 180 23.54 -7.91 -14.35
N ALA A 181 22.62 -8.56 -13.62
CA ALA A 181 21.27 -8.80 -14.08
C ALA A 181 20.42 -7.52 -14.01
N THR A 182 19.86 -7.10 -15.12
CA THR A 182 18.95 -5.94 -15.14
C THR A 182 17.55 -6.38 -14.73
N LEU A 183 16.87 -5.56 -13.88
CA LEU A 183 15.49 -5.79 -13.46
C LEU A 183 14.55 -6.05 -14.66
N LEU A 184 14.77 -5.35 -15.77
CA LEU A 184 14.03 -5.58 -17.03
C LEU A 184 14.19 -7.00 -17.58
N ALA A 185 15.38 -7.59 -17.50
CA ALA A 185 15.60 -8.97 -17.95
C ALA A 185 14.86 -9.94 -17.02
N THR A 186 14.90 -9.70 -15.71
CA THR A 186 14.18 -10.49 -14.71
C THR A 186 12.67 -10.42 -14.91
N LEU A 187 12.11 -9.21 -15.10
CA LEU A 187 10.68 -9.02 -15.37
C LEU A 187 10.24 -9.70 -16.67
N ARG A 188 11.04 -9.60 -17.76
CA ARG A 188 10.71 -10.28 -19.03
C ARG A 188 10.66 -11.78 -18.87
N CYS A 189 11.58 -12.38 -18.12
CA CYS A 189 11.59 -13.80 -17.83
C CYS A 189 10.34 -14.20 -17.02
N GLY A 190 9.96 -13.42 -16.00
CA GLY A 190 8.77 -13.66 -15.17
C GLY A 190 7.47 -13.57 -15.95
N VAL A 191 7.31 -12.52 -16.74
CA VAL A 191 6.15 -12.37 -17.62
C VAL A 191 6.04 -13.53 -18.60
N ALA A 192 7.15 -13.95 -19.22
CA ALA A 192 7.15 -15.08 -20.14
C ALA A 192 6.72 -16.39 -19.45
N GLU A 193 7.14 -16.61 -18.21
CA GLU A 193 6.76 -17.78 -17.41
C GLU A 193 5.27 -17.76 -17.04
N VAL A 194 4.78 -16.64 -16.50
CA VAL A 194 3.37 -16.46 -16.14
C VAL A 194 2.46 -16.68 -17.36
N VAL A 195 2.86 -16.17 -18.54
CA VAL A 195 2.06 -16.32 -19.76
C VAL A 195 2.04 -17.77 -20.25
N ARG A 196 3.15 -18.52 -20.09
CA ARG A 196 3.28 -19.91 -20.55
C ARG A 196 2.47 -20.93 -19.74
N VAL A 197 2.24 -20.68 -18.45
CA VAL A 197 1.54 -21.61 -17.54
C VAL A 197 0.14 -21.09 -17.22
N PRO A 198 -0.93 -21.63 -17.86
CA PRO A 198 -2.29 -21.07 -17.70
C PRO A 198 -2.79 -21.02 -16.24
N ALA A 199 -2.46 -22.04 -15.44
CA ALA A 199 -2.86 -22.08 -14.02
C ALA A 199 -2.16 -20.97 -13.22
N LEU A 200 -0.86 -20.74 -13.45
CA LEU A 200 -0.10 -19.68 -12.80
C LEU A 200 -0.60 -18.28 -13.22
N ARG A 201 -0.92 -18.10 -14.51
CA ARG A 201 -1.48 -16.86 -15.04
C ARG A 201 -2.77 -16.46 -14.35
N LEU A 202 -3.71 -17.40 -14.15
CA LEU A 202 -4.96 -17.10 -13.44
C LEU A 202 -4.75 -16.79 -11.96
N THR A 203 -3.78 -17.46 -11.33
CA THR A 203 -3.43 -17.18 -9.93
C THR A 203 -2.79 -15.80 -9.78
N VAL A 204 -1.83 -15.46 -10.63
CA VAL A 204 -1.19 -14.14 -10.64
C VAL A 204 -2.21 -13.04 -10.91
N LEU A 205 -3.12 -13.26 -11.87
CA LEU A 205 -4.21 -12.31 -12.13
C LEU A 205 -5.13 -12.14 -10.92
N ALA A 206 -5.51 -13.24 -10.25
CA ALA A 206 -6.36 -13.17 -9.06
C ALA A 206 -5.67 -12.42 -7.92
N VAL A 207 -4.38 -12.70 -7.67
CA VAL A 207 -3.58 -12.02 -6.64
C VAL A 207 -3.43 -10.53 -6.98
N ALA A 208 -3.10 -10.21 -8.22
CA ALA A 208 -2.96 -8.83 -8.67
C ALA A 208 -4.27 -8.02 -8.50
N LEU A 209 -5.40 -8.59 -8.91
CA LEU A 209 -6.70 -7.93 -8.78
C LEU A 209 -7.13 -7.79 -7.32
N VAL A 210 -6.93 -8.82 -6.49
CA VAL A 210 -7.22 -8.76 -5.06
C VAL A 210 -6.28 -7.75 -4.39
N GLY A 211 -4.98 -7.82 -4.64
CA GLY A 211 -4.01 -6.86 -4.08
C GLY A 211 -4.33 -5.41 -4.45
N GLY A 212 -4.71 -5.16 -5.71
CA GLY A 212 -5.08 -3.80 -6.16
C GLY A 212 -6.31 -3.22 -5.46
N ILE A 213 -7.21 -4.05 -4.90
CA ILE A 213 -8.37 -3.58 -4.10
C ILE A 213 -7.90 -2.81 -2.85
N ASP A 214 -6.68 -3.06 -2.36
CA ASP A 214 -6.13 -2.35 -1.21
C ASP A 214 -6.12 -0.83 -1.39
N ALA A 215 -6.00 -0.35 -2.61
CA ALA A 215 -6.09 1.08 -2.94
C ALA A 215 -7.41 1.75 -2.50
N VAL A 216 -8.41 0.99 -2.05
CA VAL A 216 -9.64 1.55 -1.42
C VAL A 216 -9.30 2.23 -0.10
N GLU A 217 -8.23 1.83 0.60
CA GLU A 217 -7.82 2.45 1.87
C GLU A 217 -7.52 3.95 1.74
N GLU A 218 -7.05 4.39 0.58
CA GLU A 218 -6.78 5.79 0.27
C GLU A 218 -8.03 6.69 0.44
N TYR A 219 -9.20 6.11 0.33
CA TYR A 219 -10.48 6.80 0.45
C TYR A 219 -11.13 6.68 1.83
N PHE A 220 -10.53 5.99 2.80
CA PHE A 220 -11.10 5.89 4.15
C PHE A 220 -11.28 7.25 4.83
N PRO A 221 -10.34 8.21 4.72
CA PRO A 221 -10.56 9.56 5.25
C PRO A 221 -11.73 10.27 4.57
N VAL A 222 -11.87 10.12 3.24
CA VAL A 222 -12.97 10.70 2.45
C VAL A 222 -14.30 10.09 2.90
N LEU A 223 -14.37 8.75 3.02
CA LEU A 223 -15.55 8.06 3.52
C LEU A 223 -15.96 8.53 4.92
N ALA A 224 -14.99 8.73 5.81
CA ALA A 224 -15.25 9.22 7.16
C ALA A 224 -15.81 10.66 7.15
N GLY A 225 -15.19 11.54 6.36
CA GLY A 225 -15.66 12.92 6.18
C GLY A 225 -17.07 12.98 5.59
N ASP A 226 -17.35 12.27 4.52
CA ASP A 226 -18.67 12.17 3.86
C ASP A 226 -19.76 11.64 4.82
N ARG A 227 -19.39 10.87 5.82
CA ARG A 227 -20.32 10.36 6.87
C ARG A 227 -20.42 11.26 8.09
N GLY A 228 -19.88 12.47 8.03
CA GLY A 228 -20.01 13.48 9.08
C GLY A 228 -19.13 13.23 10.29
N VAL A 229 -18.05 12.44 10.15
CA VAL A 229 -17.04 12.35 11.20
C VAL A 229 -16.27 13.68 11.25
N PRO A 230 -16.18 14.34 12.39
CA PRO A 230 -15.37 15.57 12.51
C PRO A 230 -13.91 15.29 12.11
N THR A 231 -13.28 16.21 11.38
CA THR A 231 -11.92 16.03 10.83
C THR A 231 -10.92 15.62 11.91
N VAL A 232 -11.01 16.17 13.12
CA VAL A 232 -10.17 15.81 14.27
C VAL A 232 -10.28 14.32 14.66
N ALA A 233 -11.40 13.66 14.35
CA ALA A 233 -11.69 12.27 14.71
C ALA A 233 -11.45 11.32 13.51
N VAL A 234 -11.26 11.84 12.29
CA VAL A 234 -11.01 11.01 11.09
C VAL A 234 -9.80 10.10 11.25
N PRO A 235 -8.65 10.54 11.80
CA PRO A 235 -7.51 9.64 12.01
C PRO A 235 -7.86 8.43 12.89
N ALA A 236 -8.65 8.61 13.92
CA ALA A 236 -9.10 7.53 14.80
C ALA A 236 -10.08 6.58 14.08
N ALA A 237 -10.95 7.12 13.22
CA ALA A 237 -11.88 6.33 12.43
C ALA A 237 -11.12 5.47 11.39
N VAL A 238 -10.15 6.04 10.68
CA VAL A 238 -9.26 5.33 9.74
C VAL A 238 -8.51 4.22 10.47
N LEU A 239 -7.87 4.54 11.61
CA LEU A 239 -7.19 3.55 12.44
C LEU A 239 -8.12 2.38 12.82
N GLY A 240 -9.37 2.67 13.16
CA GLY A 240 -10.37 1.64 13.48
C GLY A 240 -10.64 0.69 12.31
N ILE A 241 -10.71 1.21 11.08
CA ILE A 241 -10.88 0.41 9.86
C ILE A 241 -9.63 -0.44 9.61
N THR A 242 -8.43 0.16 9.71
CA THR A 242 -7.15 -0.54 9.51
C THR A 242 -6.96 -1.65 10.55
N LEU A 243 -7.29 -1.42 11.82
CA LEU A 243 -7.23 -2.45 12.86
C LEU A 243 -8.23 -3.58 12.61
N ALA A 244 -9.42 -3.30 12.10
CA ALA A 244 -10.36 -4.34 11.68
C ALA A 244 -9.77 -5.17 10.52
N GLY A 245 -9.11 -4.52 9.56
CA GLY A 245 -8.36 -5.16 8.49
C GLY A 245 -7.27 -6.09 9.03
N ALA A 246 -6.46 -5.63 9.98
CA ALA A 246 -5.42 -6.43 10.62
C ALA A 246 -6.01 -7.69 11.32
N LEU A 247 -7.16 -7.56 11.97
CA LEU A 247 -7.89 -8.71 12.53
C LEU A 247 -8.34 -9.68 11.43
N GLY A 248 -8.81 -9.16 10.29
CA GLY A 248 -9.14 -9.96 9.11
C GLY A 248 -7.95 -10.74 8.58
N ALA A 249 -6.81 -10.07 8.40
CA ALA A 249 -5.56 -10.69 7.97
C ALA A 249 -5.11 -11.80 8.94
N ALA A 250 -5.21 -11.58 10.24
CA ALA A 250 -4.92 -12.58 11.27
C ALA A 250 -5.85 -13.81 11.21
N LEU A 251 -7.00 -13.69 10.58
CA LEU A 251 -7.92 -14.80 10.32
C LEU A 251 -7.65 -15.51 8.98
N GLY A 252 -6.67 -15.05 8.19
CA GLY A 252 -6.30 -15.62 6.89
C GLY A 252 -6.05 -17.13 6.94
N ASP A 253 -5.36 -17.60 7.98
CA ASP A 253 -5.12 -19.04 8.21
C ASP A 253 -6.42 -19.86 8.34
N ARG A 254 -7.46 -19.28 8.97
CA ARG A 254 -8.79 -19.90 9.03
C ARG A 254 -9.51 -19.83 7.68
N ALA A 255 -9.35 -18.72 6.97
CA ALA A 255 -9.93 -18.53 5.64
C ALA A 255 -9.32 -19.50 4.62
N ASP A 256 -8.01 -19.80 4.70
CA ASP A 256 -7.37 -20.77 3.80
C ASP A 256 -7.85 -22.21 4.01
N ARG A 257 -8.35 -22.56 5.20
CA ARG A 257 -8.98 -23.86 5.48
C ARG A 257 -10.38 -24.01 4.90
N LEU A 258 -10.97 -22.93 4.41
CA LEU A 258 -12.28 -23.00 3.76
C LEU A 258 -12.19 -23.82 2.48
N PRO A 259 -13.26 -24.58 2.15
CA PRO A 259 -13.37 -25.23 0.85
C PRO A 259 -13.27 -24.20 -0.28
N ASP A 260 -12.62 -24.54 -1.40
CA ASP A 260 -12.42 -23.63 -2.53
C ASP A 260 -13.69 -22.98 -3.06
N ARG A 261 -14.85 -23.67 -2.88
CA ARG A 261 -16.16 -23.12 -3.27
C ARG A 261 -16.63 -22.00 -2.34
N VAL A 262 -16.14 -21.95 -1.12
CA VAL A 262 -16.54 -20.99 -0.07
C VAL A 262 -15.58 -19.80 -0.02
N LEU A 263 -14.32 -19.98 -0.41
CA LEU A 263 -13.29 -18.93 -0.36
C LEU A 263 -13.70 -17.61 -1.03
N PRO A 264 -14.44 -17.57 -2.15
CA PRO A 264 -14.87 -16.29 -2.74
C PRO A 264 -15.97 -15.56 -1.94
N VAL A 265 -16.65 -16.24 -1.00
CA VAL A 265 -17.77 -15.65 -0.24
C VAL A 265 -17.33 -14.47 0.63
N PRO A 266 -16.21 -14.51 1.38
CA PRO A 266 -15.74 -13.34 2.11
C PRO A 266 -15.52 -12.11 1.21
N LEU A 267 -14.96 -12.30 0.01
CA LEU A 267 -14.77 -11.19 -0.94
C LEU A 267 -16.10 -10.68 -1.50
N LEU A 268 -17.04 -11.57 -1.78
CA LEU A 268 -18.40 -11.20 -2.16
C LEU A 268 -19.07 -10.35 -1.07
N LEU A 269 -19.00 -10.82 0.19
CA LEU A 269 -19.54 -10.08 1.33
C LEU A 269 -18.83 -8.73 1.52
N SER A 270 -17.51 -8.68 1.33
CA SER A 270 -16.75 -7.43 1.36
C SER A 270 -17.33 -6.41 0.37
N GLY A 271 -17.49 -6.78 -0.90
CA GLY A 271 -18.09 -5.90 -1.91
C GLY A 271 -19.53 -5.46 -1.57
N VAL A 272 -20.35 -6.39 -1.06
CA VAL A 272 -21.72 -6.06 -0.63
C VAL A 272 -21.73 -5.08 0.55
N LEU A 273 -20.86 -5.28 1.55
CA LEU A 273 -20.78 -4.41 2.72
C LEU A 273 -20.26 -3.01 2.34
N LEU A 274 -19.27 -2.94 1.44
CA LEU A 274 -18.78 -1.64 0.94
C LEU A 274 -19.87 -0.90 0.18
N GLY A 275 -20.64 -1.60 -0.66
CA GLY A 275 -21.79 -1.02 -1.36
C GLY A 275 -22.91 -0.60 -0.39
N ALA A 276 -23.20 -1.41 0.62
CA ALA A 276 -24.20 -1.09 1.64
C ALA A 276 -23.79 0.14 2.48
N ALA A 277 -22.50 0.30 2.77
CA ALA A 277 -21.99 1.47 3.46
C ALA A 277 -22.31 2.78 2.72
N ALA A 278 -22.41 2.75 1.38
CA ALA A 278 -22.82 3.91 0.60
C ALA A 278 -24.28 4.33 0.86
N ALA A 279 -25.15 3.42 1.22
CA ALA A 279 -26.56 3.68 1.49
C ALA A 279 -26.87 4.02 2.96
N VAL A 280 -25.96 3.69 3.90
CA VAL A 280 -26.16 3.96 5.35
C VAL A 280 -25.72 5.38 5.67
N PRO A 281 -26.57 6.24 6.23
CA PRO A 281 -26.20 7.59 6.62
C PRO A 281 -25.38 7.61 7.92
N GLY A 282 -24.45 8.58 7.99
CA GLY A 282 -23.70 8.87 9.21
C GLY A 282 -22.59 7.87 9.56
N PRO A 283 -21.91 8.09 10.68
CA PRO A 283 -20.74 7.32 11.13
C PRO A 283 -20.92 5.80 11.25
N PRO A 284 -22.13 5.24 11.54
CA PRO A 284 -22.32 3.78 11.56
C PRO A 284 -21.94 3.06 10.25
N ALA A 285 -21.96 3.77 9.10
CA ALA A 285 -21.50 3.23 7.82
C ALA A 285 -20.04 2.74 7.89
N LEU A 286 -19.19 3.36 8.70
CA LEU A 286 -17.79 2.98 8.85
C LEU A 286 -17.60 1.58 9.44
N ALA A 287 -18.56 1.08 10.23
CA ALA A 287 -18.53 -0.29 10.71
C ALA A 287 -18.70 -1.29 9.56
N LEU A 288 -19.48 -0.96 8.54
CA LEU A 288 -19.61 -1.78 7.33
C LEU A 288 -18.32 -1.73 6.48
N VAL A 289 -17.70 -0.55 6.39
CA VAL A 289 -16.39 -0.40 5.72
C VAL A 289 -15.33 -1.23 6.45
N ALA A 290 -15.26 -1.16 7.76
CA ALA A 290 -14.33 -1.93 8.58
C ALA A 290 -14.54 -3.45 8.43
N ALA A 291 -15.77 -3.91 8.44
CA ALA A 291 -16.10 -5.32 8.21
C ALA A 291 -15.76 -5.75 6.77
N SER A 292 -16.02 -4.89 5.79
CA SER A 292 -15.64 -5.11 4.39
C SER A 292 -14.12 -5.29 4.25
N TYR A 293 -13.35 -4.37 4.84
CA TYR A 293 -11.89 -4.39 4.76
C TYR A 293 -11.30 -5.61 5.48
N ALA A 294 -11.85 -5.99 6.64
CA ALA A 294 -11.45 -7.21 7.34
C ALA A 294 -11.65 -8.48 6.50
N LEU A 295 -12.81 -8.62 5.85
CA LEU A 295 -13.10 -9.76 4.98
C LEU A 295 -12.19 -9.77 3.73
N TYR A 296 -11.93 -8.59 3.17
CA TYR A 296 -11.03 -8.42 2.04
C TYR A 296 -9.60 -8.87 2.39
N LEU A 297 -9.01 -8.35 3.50
CA LEU A 297 -7.64 -8.69 3.90
C LEU A 297 -7.50 -10.19 4.25
N ALA A 298 -8.53 -10.82 4.80
CA ALA A 298 -8.50 -12.27 5.01
C ALA A 298 -8.35 -13.04 3.68
N VAL A 299 -8.97 -12.56 2.59
CA VAL A 299 -8.84 -13.18 1.25
C VAL A 299 -7.49 -12.85 0.63
N LEU A 300 -6.97 -11.63 0.81
CA LEU A 300 -5.66 -11.22 0.30
C LEU A 300 -4.55 -12.13 0.83
N VAL A 301 -4.51 -12.36 2.14
CA VAL A 301 -3.52 -13.25 2.78
C VAL A 301 -3.58 -14.66 2.18
N VAL A 302 -4.79 -15.19 1.95
CA VAL A 302 -4.94 -16.51 1.30
C VAL A 302 -4.47 -16.47 -0.15
N ALA A 303 -4.77 -15.41 -0.89
CA ALA A 303 -4.38 -15.28 -2.28
C ALA A 303 -2.84 -15.27 -2.43
N GLU A 304 -2.16 -14.51 -1.59
CA GLU A 304 -0.69 -14.45 -1.54
C GLU A 304 -0.08 -15.81 -1.15
N ALA A 305 -0.59 -16.46 -0.11
CA ALA A 305 -0.12 -17.77 0.32
C ALA A 305 -0.26 -18.80 -0.82
N ARG A 306 -1.41 -18.86 -1.49
CA ARG A 306 -1.66 -19.80 -2.61
C ARG A 306 -0.80 -19.49 -3.84
N LEU A 307 -0.42 -18.22 -4.06
CA LEU A 307 0.55 -17.88 -5.08
C LEU A 307 1.92 -18.48 -4.75
N GLN A 308 2.39 -18.28 -3.51
CA GLN A 308 3.70 -18.79 -3.07
C GLN A 308 3.80 -20.33 -3.12
N GLU A 309 2.70 -21.04 -2.85
CA GLU A 309 2.62 -22.50 -2.96
C GLU A 309 2.75 -23.01 -4.40
N ARG A 310 2.40 -22.18 -5.40
CA ARG A 310 2.39 -22.57 -6.83
C ARG A 310 3.66 -22.23 -7.58
N ILE A 311 4.56 -21.50 -6.96
CA ILE A 311 5.78 -21.02 -7.59
C ILE A 311 6.97 -21.88 -7.15
N ASP A 312 7.71 -22.39 -8.12
CA ASP A 312 8.99 -23.05 -7.85
C ASP A 312 9.98 -22.08 -7.17
N SER A 313 10.77 -22.58 -6.24
CA SER A 313 11.73 -21.78 -5.47
C SER A 313 12.68 -20.96 -6.36
N ALA A 314 13.12 -21.53 -7.48
CA ALA A 314 14.03 -20.86 -8.43
C ALA A 314 13.40 -19.66 -9.16
N ARG A 315 12.07 -19.55 -9.19
CA ARG A 315 11.32 -18.53 -9.94
C ARG A 315 10.49 -17.62 -9.06
N ARG A 316 10.54 -17.84 -7.75
CA ARG A 316 9.69 -17.16 -6.77
C ARG A 316 9.82 -15.65 -6.86
N ALA A 317 11.01 -15.10 -6.76
CA ALA A 317 11.25 -13.66 -6.84
C ALA A 317 10.67 -13.03 -8.12
N THR A 318 10.90 -13.68 -9.27
CA THR A 318 10.47 -13.16 -10.55
C THR A 318 8.95 -13.13 -10.72
N VAL A 319 8.26 -14.22 -10.32
CA VAL A 319 6.79 -14.29 -10.41
C VAL A 319 6.13 -13.36 -9.39
N THR A 320 6.68 -13.24 -8.18
CA THR A 320 6.19 -12.30 -7.17
C THR A 320 6.31 -10.85 -7.64
N SER A 321 7.41 -10.49 -8.33
CA SER A 321 7.56 -9.14 -8.93
C SER A 321 6.52 -8.87 -10.01
N VAL A 322 6.19 -9.88 -10.84
CA VAL A 322 5.12 -9.75 -11.86
C VAL A 322 3.75 -9.57 -11.19
N ALA A 323 3.48 -10.31 -10.11
CA ALA A 323 2.24 -10.15 -9.35
C ALA A 323 2.15 -8.75 -8.70
N GLY A 324 3.24 -8.25 -8.11
CA GLY A 324 3.30 -6.90 -7.54
C GLY A 324 3.06 -5.81 -8.59
N LEU A 325 3.71 -5.90 -9.76
CA LEU A 325 3.41 -5.00 -10.89
C LEU A 325 1.93 -5.06 -11.32
N GLY A 326 1.35 -6.26 -11.32
CA GLY A 326 -0.07 -6.45 -11.60
C GLY A 326 -0.96 -5.79 -10.53
N THR A 327 -0.57 -5.83 -9.25
CA THR A 327 -1.24 -5.16 -8.13
C THR A 327 -1.28 -3.64 -8.33
N GLU A 328 -0.16 -3.01 -8.68
CA GLU A 328 -0.09 -1.58 -8.98
C GLU A 328 -0.99 -1.18 -10.15
N LEU A 329 -1.00 -1.99 -11.22
CA LEU A 329 -1.89 -1.75 -12.36
C LEU A 329 -3.37 -1.95 -11.98
N ALA A 330 -3.67 -2.90 -11.09
CA ALA A 330 -5.03 -3.14 -10.62
C ALA A 330 -5.52 -2.02 -9.66
N ALA A 331 -4.62 -1.39 -8.90
CA ALA A 331 -4.93 -0.21 -8.09
C ALA A 331 -5.50 0.94 -8.95
N LEU A 332 -4.99 1.13 -10.17
CA LEU A 332 -5.53 2.12 -11.10
C LEU A 332 -6.99 1.85 -11.47
N LEU A 333 -7.43 0.57 -11.47
CA LEU A 333 -8.85 0.23 -11.68
C LEU A 333 -9.72 0.67 -10.49
N VAL A 334 -9.18 0.60 -9.26
CA VAL A 334 -9.87 1.11 -8.06
C VAL A 334 -10.03 2.62 -8.15
N PHE A 335 -8.98 3.35 -8.51
CA PHE A 335 -9.05 4.79 -8.69
C PHE A 335 -10.06 5.19 -9.78
N ALA A 336 -10.07 4.46 -10.92
CA ALA A 336 -11.07 4.68 -11.97
C ALA A 336 -12.49 4.34 -11.51
N ALA A 337 -12.69 3.23 -10.82
CA ALA A 337 -14.00 2.84 -10.29
C ALA A 337 -14.53 3.85 -9.27
N TRP A 338 -13.65 4.36 -8.41
CA TRP A 338 -13.99 5.41 -7.45
C TRP A 338 -14.32 6.74 -8.14
N ALA A 339 -13.55 7.16 -9.13
CA ALA A 339 -13.80 8.37 -9.92
C ALA A 339 -15.19 8.35 -10.59
N LEU A 340 -15.65 7.18 -11.02
CA LEU A 340 -16.92 7.00 -11.73
C LEU A 340 -18.13 6.83 -10.81
N GLY A 341 -17.94 6.24 -9.63
CA GLY A 341 -19.08 5.86 -8.80
C GLY A 341 -18.82 5.87 -7.28
N GLY A 342 -17.70 6.45 -6.81
CA GLY A 342 -17.35 6.49 -5.39
C GLY A 342 -17.29 5.10 -4.78
N ALA A 343 -17.76 4.97 -3.55
CA ALA A 343 -17.81 3.69 -2.84
C ALA A 343 -18.63 2.61 -3.57
N VAL A 344 -19.68 2.99 -4.31
CA VAL A 344 -20.47 2.04 -5.10
C VAL A 344 -19.65 1.53 -6.29
N GLY A 345 -18.91 2.39 -6.97
CA GLY A 345 -18.03 2.01 -8.07
C GLY A 345 -16.95 1.02 -7.59
N ALA A 346 -16.29 1.31 -6.47
CA ALA A 346 -15.33 0.40 -5.84
C ALA A 346 -15.98 -0.94 -5.46
N ALA A 347 -17.18 -0.92 -4.86
CA ALA A 347 -17.91 -2.15 -4.51
C ALA A 347 -18.23 -3.02 -5.74
N VAL A 348 -18.65 -2.40 -6.84
CA VAL A 348 -18.90 -3.11 -8.12
C VAL A 348 -17.61 -3.75 -8.63
N LEU A 349 -16.48 -3.05 -8.55
CA LEU A 349 -15.18 -3.62 -8.94
C LEU A 349 -14.82 -4.83 -8.06
N VAL A 350 -14.96 -4.72 -6.73
CA VAL A 350 -14.72 -5.86 -5.81
C VAL A 350 -15.58 -7.06 -6.21
N LEU A 351 -16.87 -6.84 -6.48
CA LEU A 351 -17.79 -7.91 -6.92
C LEU A 351 -17.38 -8.51 -8.28
N ALA A 352 -16.89 -7.69 -9.20
CA ALA A 352 -16.40 -8.17 -10.51
C ALA A 352 -15.13 -9.04 -10.39
N VAL A 353 -14.32 -8.87 -9.35
CA VAL A 353 -13.13 -9.69 -9.08
C VAL A 353 -13.48 -11.08 -8.52
N VAL A 354 -14.63 -11.25 -7.86
CA VAL A 354 -15.05 -12.50 -7.22
C VAL A 354 -14.98 -13.74 -8.15
N PRO A 355 -15.46 -13.70 -9.40
CA PRO A 355 -15.34 -14.86 -10.30
C PRO A 355 -13.88 -15.23 -10.62
N VAL A 356 -12.99 -14.23 -10.74
CA VAL A 356 -11.57 -14.46 -11.02
C VAL A 356 -10.92 -15.17 -9.83
N VAL A 357 -11.22 -14.75 -8.59
CA VAL A 357 -10.79 -15.40 -7.35
C VAL A 357 -11.32 -16.83 -7.27
N ALA A 358 -12.61 -17.04 -7.59
CA ALA A 358 -13.25 -18.36 -7.56
C ALA A 358 -12.59 -19.38 -8.49
N VAL A 359 -11.96 -18.93 -9.57
CA VAL A 359 -11.26 -19.81 -10.53
C VAL A 359 -9.75 -19.82 -10.26
N GLY A 360 -9.15 -18.64 -10.09
CA GLY A 360 -7.69 -18.46 -10.02
C GLY A 360 -7.05 -19.00 -8.75
N LEU A 361 -7.82 -19.06 -7.64
CA LEU A 361 -7.29 -19.54 -6.35
C LEU A 361 -7.71 -20.99 -6.01
N ARG A 362 -8.39 -21.74 -6.90
CA ARG A 362 -8.71 -23.15 -6.64
C ARG A 362 -7.45 -23.99 -6.50
N ARG A 363 -7.40 -24.84 -5.49
CA ARG A 363 -6.32 -25.80 -5.31
C ARG A 363 -6.33 -26.80 -6.50
N PRO A 364 -5.14 -27.20 -7.00
CA PRO A 364 -5.08 -28.28 -7.98
C PRO A 364 -5.72 -29.54 -7.39
N PRO A 365 -6.41 -30.38 -8.21
CA PRO A 365 -6.92 -31.64 -7.73
C PRO A 365 -5.76 -32.47 -7.16
N VAL A 366 -5.96 -33.03 -5.98
CA VAL A 366 -5.01 -33.97 -5.37
C VAL A 366 -4.93 -35.17 -6.30
N SER A 367 -3.78 -35.36 -6.97
CA SER A 367 -3.50 -36.49 -7.84
C SER A 367 -3.26 -37.79 -7.05
#